data_df7bc6376413d320117b413ccda69542
#
_entry.id   df7bc6376413d320117b413ccda69542
#
_cell.length_a   1.000
_cell.length_b   1.000
_cell.length_c   1.000
_cell.angle_alpha   90.00
_cell.angle_beta   90.00
_cell.angle_gamma   90.00
#
_symmetry.space_group_name_H-M   'P 1'
#
loop_
_entity.id
_entity.type
_entity.pdbx_description
1 polymer ?
#
loop_
_entity_poly.entity_id
_entity_poly.type
_entity_poly.pdbx_seq_one_letter_code
_entity_poly.pdbx_strand_id
1 'polypeptide(L)'
;MLRKKHVRLLSALTAFCLLISAPLTVHADKASEKEQRIAEHQAQPIQSNSIKGWPTGPVVSAESAILIEAETGTILYEKNIHKQQYPASTTKILTALLAYENSSLDEIVTFSKEDVFGIPRGSNNIAMDVGWTLSMDDCLHALLIRSANEVAYAMAAHVGGSWDGFADMMNKRAKELGAVDSNFVNPNGLPNEEHVTSAYDLAMIGRAFFSIDYLCNITLQPKLVVEKPNGTLTEWNQMPLIPTGKYAYEYVVGCKTGYTDSAHNTMVSCAEKNGMRLICVVLNDDNPMYNEDTIALFEYGFSNFNKVNVSQTETKYDIDNIGFFYDNADIFGEAQPILSLNKDDCVVIPKSAGISDLTSKISYDVDVPGQAALITYEFNGVNVGTVSLDLVKTVKSGYSFESEEKPAEPAATAAPKEPEKKKTPAFLFINLKLLKNVAIIVGIVAVIAFVFFFIRQNIHFSFSSGLRKSRNHEYAKKSLKASNEIIKERKAAIREAKKRYKERFKRR
;
A
#
# COMPACT_ATOMS: atom_id res chain seq x y z
N MET A 1 50.92 48.67 -31.86
CA MET A 1 49.68 48.69 -31.06
C MET A 1 48.70 47.57 -31.43
N LEU A 2 48.65 47.12 -32.64
CA LEU A 2 47.73 46.03 -33.11
C LEU A 2 48.01 44.62 -32.53
N ARG A 3 49.31 44.27 -32.30
CA ARG A 3 49.68 42.93 -31.78
C ARG A 3 49.14 42.60 -30.34
N LYS A 4 49.04 43.66 -29.49
CA LYS A 4 48.54 43.54 -28.11
C LYS A 4 47.00 43.35 -28.05
N LYS A 5 46.23 43.80 -29.06
CA LYS A 5 44.79 43.64 -29.14
C LYS A 5 44.39 42.20 -29.54
N HIS A 6 45.15 41.58 -30.46
CA HIS A 6 44.87 40.19 -30.88
C HIS A 6 45.21 39.16 -29.81
N VAL A 7 46.26 39.37 -29.01
CA VAL A 7 46.57 38.47 -27.88
C VAL A 7 45.49 38.54 -26.79
N ARG A 8 44.95 39.73 -26.50
CA ARG A 8 43.82 39.85 -25.53
C ARG A 8 42.50 39.28 -26.03
N LEU A 9 42.25 39.34 -27.34
CA LEU A 9 41.06 38.73 -27.94
C LEU A 9 41.16 37.18 -27.94
N LEU A 10 42.37 36.64 -28.23
CA LEU A 10 42.61 35.20 -28.19
C LEU A 10 42.52 34.62 -26.77
N SER A 11 43.07 35.36 -25.76
CA SER A 11 42.95 34.91 -24.37
C SER A 11 41.53 35.03 -23.82
N ALA A 12 40.70 35.97 -24.28
CA ALA A 12 39.28 36.05 -23.92
C ALA A 12 38.47 34.93 -24.58
N LEU A 13 38.80 34.57 -25.83
CA LEU A 13 38.12 33.44 -26.53
C LEU A 13 38.46 32.09 -25.89
N THR A 14 39.72 31.86 -25.49
CA THR A 14 40.12 30.63 -24.79
C THR A 14 39.53 30.54 -23.39
N ALA A 15 39.42 31.63 -22.64
CA ALA A 15 38.72 31.65 -21.35
C ALA A 15 37.22 31.41 -21.48
N PHE A 16 36.58 31.90 -22.55
CA PHE A 16 35.19 31.70 -22.84
C PHE A 16 34.90 30.25 -23.25
N CYS A 17 35.77 29.60 -24.04
CA CYS A 17 35.66 28.18 -24.39
C CYS A 17 35.87 27.25 -23.18
N LEU A 18 36.77 27.60 -22.23
CA LEU A 18 36.99 26.87 -21.00
C LEU A 18 35.80 26.97 -20.02
N LEU A 19 35.08 28.10 -20.02
CA LEU A 19 33.88 28.29 -19.19
C LEU A 19 32.63 27.52 -19.71
N ILE A 20 32.57 27.22 -21.02
CA ILE A 20 31.47 26.49 -21.62
C ILE A 20 31.68 24.96 -21.50
N SER A 21 32.93 24.49 -21.44
CA SER A 21 33.23 23.05 -21.36
C SER A 21 33.08 22.43 -19.95
N ALA A 22 33.28 23.22 -18.89
CA ALA A 22 33.21 22.72 -17.53
C ALA A 22 31.83 22.17 -17.10
N PRO A 23 30.67 22.79 -17.41
CA PRO A 23 29.37 22.20 -17.05
C PRO A 23 28.97 21.01 -17.92
N LEU A 24 29.48 20.91 -19.15
CA LEU A 24 29.19 19.80 -20.05
C LEU A 24 29.93 18.50 -19.63
N THR A 25 31.14 18.58 -19.13
CA THR A 25 31.89 17.42 -18.64
C THR A 25 31.26 16.84 -17.38
N VAL A 26 30.84 17.69 -16.43
CA VAL A 26 30.18 17.23 -15.20
C VAL A 26 28.85 16.53 -15.47
N HIS A 27 28.09 16.97 -16.48
CA HIS A 27 26.83 16.30 -16.86
C HIS A 27 27.09 15.00 -17.64
N ALA A 28 28.13 14.96 -18.45
CA ALA A 28 28.51 13.76 -19.18
C ALA A 28 29.01 12.67 -18.22
N ASP A 29 29.83 13.03 -17.22
CA ASP A 29 30.34 12.09 -16.21
C ASP A 29 29.19 11.46 -15.38
N LYS A 30 28.24 12.27 -14.89
CA LYS A 30 27.08 11.76 -14.12
C LYS A 30 26.15 10.87 -14.95
N ALA A 31 25.96 11.16 -16.23
CA ALA A 31 25.16 10.30 -17.11
C ALA A 31 25.86 8.95 -17.33
N SER A 32 27.18 8.96 -17.53
CA SER A 32 28.00 7.75 -17.67
C SER A 32 28.01 6.90 -16.40
N GLU A 33 28.12 7.51 -15.21
CA GLU A 33 28.05 6.82 -13.92
C GLU A 33 26.68 6.14 -13.72
N LYS A 34 25.60 6.82 -14.10
CA LYS A 34 24.26 6.27 -14.03
C LYS A 34 24.07 5.07 -14.98
N GLU A 35 24.49 5.20 -16.23
CA GLU A 35 24.42 4.13 -17.22
C GLU A 35 25.23 2.91 -16.78
N GLN A 36 26.43 3.13 -16.22
CA GLN A 36 27.26 2.08 -15.69
C GLN A 36 26.58 1.37 -14.51
N ARG A 37 26.03 2.11 -13.55
CA ARG A 37 25.29 1.53 -12.39
C ARG A 37 24.11 0.70 -12.84
N ILE A 38 23.29 1.20 -13.78
CA ILE A 38 22.18 0.44 -14.35
C ILE A 38 22.68 -0.88 -14.97
N ALA A 39 23.75 -0.83 -15.77
CA ALA A 39 24.31 -2.03 -16.38
C ALA A 39 24.85 -3.03 -15.35
N GLU A 40 25.52 -2.53 -14.30
CA GLU A 40 26.03 -3.36 -13.19
C GLU A 40 24.87 -4.02 -12.42
N HIS A 41 23.79 -3.29 -12.13
CA HIS A 41 22.63 -3.87 -11.47
C HIS A 41 21.91 -4.89 -12.36
N GLN A 42 21.72 -4.61 -13.65
CA GLN A 42 21.06 -5.52 -14.59
C GLN A 42 21.86 -6.81 -14.81
N ALA A 43 23.17 -6.77 -14.65
CA ALA A 43 24.03 -7.95 -14.74
C ALA A 43 23.97 -8.88 -13.50
N GLN A 44 23.37 -8.42 -12.39
CA GLN A 44 23.27 -9.21 -11.16
C GLN A 44 22.25 -10.36 -11.33
N PRO A 45 22.49 -11.50 -10.69
CA PRO A 45 21.60 -12.65 -10.80
C PRO A 45 20.23 -12.38 -10.16
N ILE A 46 19.21 -12.94 -10.78
CA ILE A 46 17.83 -13.00 -10.24
C ILE A 46 17.70 -14.38 -9.59
N GLN A 47 17.64 -14.43 -8.25
CA GLN A 47 17.71 -15.69 -7.50
C GLN A 47 16.52 -16.60 -7.82
N SER A 48 15.31 -16.04 -7.97
CA SER A 48 14.11 -16.79 -8.33
C SER A 48 14.21 -17.51 -9.68
N ASN A 49 15.06 -17.05 -10.62
CA ASN A 49 15.27 -17.70 -11.91
C ASN A 49 16.02 -19.04 -11.81
N SER A 50 16.67 -19.33 -10.66
CA SER A 50 17.34 -20.60 -10.41
C SER A 50 16.39 -21.73 -10.00
N ILE A 51 15.13 -21.40 -9.64
CA ILE A 51 14.13 -22.35 -9.18
C ILE A 51 13.57 -23.12 -10.38
N LYS A 52 13.69 -24.44 -10.36
CA LYS A 52 13.20 -25.29 -11.45
C LYS A 52 11.70 -25.12 -11.65
N GLY A 53 11.28 -24.83 -12.88
CA GLY A 53 9.85 -24.68 -13.23
C GLY A 53 9.24 -23.34 -12.78
N TRP A 54 10.03 -22.47 -12.13
CA TRP A 54 9.58 -21.10 -11.84
C TRP A 54 9.64 -20.24 -13.10
N PRO A 55 8.67 -19.34 -13.34
CA PRO A 55 8.72 -18.43 -14.47
C PRO A 55 9.97 -17.55 -14.42
N THR A 56 10.61 -17.33 -15.58
CA THR A 56 11.76 -16.42 -15.66
C THR A 56 11.30 -14.98 -15.42
N GLY A 57 11.88 -14.34 -14.40
CA GLY A 57 11.60 -12.95 -14.04
C GLY A 57 12.23 -11.93 -14.99
N PRO A 58 11.68 -10.71 -15.07
CA PRO A 58 12.27 -9.63 -15.87
C PRO A 58 13.61 -9.16 -15.30
N VAL A 59 14.50 -8.70 -16.18
CA VAL A 59 15.71 -7.98 -15.78
C VAL A 59 15.31 -6.58 -15.33
N VAL A 60 15.63 -6.21 -14.10
CA VAL A 60 15.35 -4.89 -13.51
C VAL A 60 16.62 -4.11 -13.23
N SER A 61 16.53 -2.78 -13.28
CA SER A 61 17.61 -1.84 -12.99
C SER A 61 17.85 -1.63 -11.50
N ALA A 62 16.86 -1.95 -10.66
CA ALA A 62 17.00 -1.93 -9.21
C ALA A 62 18.12 -2.88 -8.75
N GLU A 63 18.94 -2.45 -7.78
CA GLU A 63 19.96 -3.32 -7.17
C GLU A 63 19.31 -4.45 -6.37
N SER A 64 18.25 -4.13 -5.60
CA SER A 64 17.43 -5.11 -4.91
C SER A 64 15.97 -4.95 -5.30
N ALA A 65 15.30 -6.09 -5.55
CA ALA A 65 13.88 -6.11 -5.87
C ALA A 65 13.22 -7.38 -5.36
N ILE A 66 11.99 -7.24 -4.85
CA ILE A 66 11.13 -8.33 -4.42
C ILE A 66 9.72 -8.13 -4.95
N LEU A 67 9.07 -9.23 -5.33
CA LEU A 67 7.63 -9.28 -5.54
C LEU A 67 7.06 -10.41 -4.69
N ILE A 68 6.10 -10.11 -3.83
CA ILE A 68 5.41 -11.11 -3.00
C ILE A 68 3.91 -11.03 -3.18
N GLU A 69 3.22 -12.15 -2.95
CA GLU A 69 1.78 -12.13 -2.74
C GLU A 69 1.49 -11.75 -1.28
N ALA A 70 0.56 -10.78 -1.10
CA ALA A 70 0.39 -10.08 0.17
C ALA A 70 -0.17 -10.95 1.29
N GLU A 71 -1.06 -11.90 0.98
CA GLU A 71 -1.75 -12.74 1.96
C GLU A 71 -0.89 -13.94 2.36
N THR A 72 -0.41 -14.71 1.39
CA THR A 72 0.40 -15.91 1.62
C THR A 72 1.84 -15.61 2.00
N GLY A 73 2.36 -14.44 1.61
CA GLY A 73 3.77 -14.10 1.73
C GLY A 73 4.68 -14.82 0.73
N THR A 74 4.11 -15.51 -0.26
CA THR A 74 4.87 -16.21 -1.29
C THR A 74 5.72 -15.24 -2.10
N ILE A 75 7.04 -15.49 -2.15
CA ILE A 75 7.98 -14.68 -2.92
C ILE A 75 7.95 -15.13 -4.38
N LEU A 76 7.48 -14.25 -5.27
CA LEU A 76 7.35 -14.52 -6.70
C LEU A 76 8.60 -14.14 -7.49
N TYR A 77 9.28 -13.09 -7.04
CA TYR A 77 10.52 -12.59 -7.64
C TYR A 77 11.50 -12.19 -6.55
N GLU A 78 12.76 -12.57 -6.73
CA GLU A 78 13.82 -12.37 -5.77
C GLU A 78 15.11 -11.91 -6.45
N LYS A 79 15.59 -10.72 -6.08
CA LYS A 79 16.88 -10.16 -6.47
C LYS A 79 17.49 -9.42 -5.29
N ASN A 80 18.57 -9.96 -4.69
CA ASN A 80 19.31 -9.39 -3.55
C ASN A 80 18.39 -8.94 -2.38
N ILE A 81 17.35 -9.70 -2.07
CA ILE A 81 16.26 -9.25 -1.19
C ILE A 81 16.69 -8.98 0.25
N HIS A 82 17.76 -9.60 0.73
CA HIS A 82 18.33 -9.43 2.08
C HIS A 82 19.51 -8.44 2.13
N LYS A 83 19.86 -7.82 1.00
CA LYS A 83 20.92 -6.82 0.98
C LYS A 83 20.47 -5.56 1.74
N GLN A 84 21.24 -5.17 2.78
CA GLN A 84 20.99 -3.92 3.50
C GLN A 84 21.26 -2.72 2.60
N GLN A 85 20.31 -1.80 2.58
CA GLN A 85 20.30 -0.57 1.78
C GLN A 85 19.58 0.55 2.52
N TYR A 86 19.78 1.78 2.05
CA TYR A 86 19.11 2.94 2.61
C TYR A 86 17.66 3.02 2.08
N PRO A 87 16.64 3.08 2.97
CA PRO A 87 15.24 3.12 2.56
C PRO A 87 14.79 4.46 1.97
N ALA A 88 15.45 5.56 2.31
CA ALA A 88 14.92 6.91 2.11
C ALA A 88 13.47 7.02 2.66
N SER A 89 12.62 7.82 2.01
CA SER A 89 11.24 8.07 2.49
C SER A 89 10.28 6.88 2.41
N THR A 90 10.71 5.69 1.94
CA THR A 90 9.90 4.47 2.11
C THR A 90 9.79 4.06 3.58
N THR A 91 10.70 4.50 4.45
CA THR A 91 10.59 4.43 5.93
C THR A 91 9.22 4.87 6.43
N LYS A 92 8.60 5.86 5.77
CA LYS A 92 7.35 6.48 6.22
C LYS A 92 6.13 5.55 6.20
N ILE A 93 6.21 4.39 5.50
CA ILE A 93 5.14 3.37 5.61
C ILE A 93 5.08 2.77 7.02
N LEU A 94 6.25 2.51 7.63
CA LEU A 94 6.31 2.02 9.01
C LEU A 94 5.91 3.11 10.01
N THR A 95 6.30 4.36 9.76
CA THR A 95 5.89 5.51 10.59
C THR A 95 4.37 5.70 10.55
N ALA A 96 3.76 5.63 9.36
CA ALA A 96 2.31 5.74 9.22
C ALA A 96 1.59 4.55 9.88
N LEU A 97 2.10 3.33 9.72
CA LEU A 97 1.56 2.14 10.35
C LEU A 97 1.53 2.26 11.86
N LEU A 98 2.66 2.62 12.47
CA LEU A 98 2.77 2.79 13.92
C LEU A 98 1.89 3.91 14.44
N ALA A 99 1.82 5.04 13.77
CA ALA A 99 0.93 6.13 14.16
C ALA A 99 -0.54 5.70 14.09
N TYR A 100 -0.94 4.99 13.04
CA TYR A 100 -2.30 4.47 12.90
C TYR A 100 -2.66 3.42 13.98
N GLU A 101 -1.71 2.54 14.33
CA GLU A 101 -1.89 1.49 15.34
C GLU A 101 -1.93 2.02 16.78
N ASN A 102 -1.32 3.18 17.08
CA ASN A 102 -1.09 3.65 18.45
C ASN A 102 -1.72 5.01 18.78
N SER A 103 -2.52 5.59 17.90
CA SER A 103 -3.21 6.86 18.15
C SER A 103 -4.58 6.91 17.45
N SER A 104 -5.45 7.80 17.95
CA SER A 104 -6.71 8.11 17.28
C SER A 104 -6.50 9.19 16.21
N LEU A 105 -7.29 9.16 15.14
CA LEU A 105 -7.15 10.08 14.00
C LEU A 105 -7.42 11.55 14.38
N ASP A 106 -8.21 11.79 15.42
CA ASP A 106 -8.56 13.09 15.95
C ASP A 106 -7.59 13.63 17.01
N GLU A 107 -6.58 12.85 17.42
CA GLU A 107 -5.54 13.33 18.31
C GLU A 107 -4.78 14.52 17.73
N ILE A 108 -4.46 15.49 18.59
CA ILE A 108 -3.80 16.73 18.16
C ILE A 108 -2.29 16.63 18.34
N VAL A 109 -1.57 16.62 17.22
CA VAL A 109 -0.11 16.63 17.16
C VAL A 109 0.37 18.07 17.20
N THR A 110 1.23 18.41 18.17
CA THR A 110 1.83 19.74 18.31
C THR A 110 3.27 19.72 17.82
N PHE A 111 3.63 20.70 17.00
CA PHE A 111 4.97 20.81 16.40
C PHE A 111 5.92 21.55 17.31
N SER A 112 6.95 20.87 17.78
CA SER A 112 8.03 21.47 18.57
C SER A 112 9.03 22.23 17.68
N LYS A 113 9.94 22.95 18.32
CA LYS A 113 11.05 23.62 17.60
C LYS A 113 11.98 22.61 16.94
N GLU A 114 12.22 21.51 17.61
CA GLU A 114 13.06 20.41 17.15
C GLU A 114 12.45 19.73 15.91
N ASP A 115 11.14 19.48 15.91
CA ASP A 115 10.45 18.87 14.76
C ASP A 115 10.54 19.75 13.51
N VAL A 116 10.32 21.05 13.68
CA VAL A 116 10.28 22.01 12.55
C VAL A 116 11.68 22.31 11.98
N PHE A 117 12.68 22.51 12.85
CA PHE A 117 14.03 22.91 12.46
C PHE A 117 15.07 21.78 12.46
N GLY A 118 14.71 20.58 12.92
CA GLY A 118 15.57 19.38 12.90
C GLY A 118 15.72 18.77 11.52
N ILE A 119 14.95 19.22 10.51
CA ILE A 119 15.03 18.70 9.14
C ILE A 119 16.02 19.51 8.30
N PRO A 120 16.76 18.87 7.37
CA PRO A 120 17.65 19.58 6.45
C PRO A 120 16.89 20.56 5.56
N ARG A 121 17.52 21.71 5.26
CA ARG A 121 16.96 22.68 4.31
C ARG A 121 16.76 22.04 2.94
N GLY A 122 15.59 22.27 2.34
CA GLY A 122 15.24 21.75 1.02
C GLY A 122 14.70 20.32 1.04
N SER A 123 14.65 19.66 2.20
CA SER A 123 13.93 18.38 2.33
C SER A 123 12.40 18.58 2.28
N ASN A 124 11.67 17.53 1.91
CA ASN A 124 10.21 17.58 1.81
C ASN A 124 9.56 17.98 3.13
N ASN A 125 8.69 19.00 3.08
CA ASN A 125 7.95 19.51 4.22
C ASN A 125 6.65 20.19 3.75
N ILE A 126 5.77 20.53 4.68
CA ILE A 126 4.55 21.32 4.47
C ILE A 126 4.64 22.71 5.14
N ALA A 127 5.83 23.11 5.55
CA ALA A 127 6.11 24.39 6.19
C ALA A 127 5.23 24.65 7.43
N MET A 128 5.31 23.73 8.39
CA MET A 128 4.75 23.92 9.73
C MET A 128 5.63 24.91 10.51
N ASP A 129 5.06 25.55 11.52
CA ASP A 129 5.78 26.43 12.45
C ASP A 129 5.63 25.93 13.89
N VAL A 130 6.52 26.42 14.76
CA VAL A 130 6.60 26.03 16.17
C VAL A 130 5.30 26.38 16.90
N GLY A 131 4.75 25.41 17.62
CA GLY A 131 3.49 25.53 18.35
C GLY A 131 2.23 25.36 17.50
N TRP A 132 2.36 25.19 16.20
CA TRP A 132 1.23 24.82 15.36
C TRP A 132 0.81 23.38 15.60
N THR A 133 -0.42 23.07 15.25
CA THR A 133 -1.01 21.75 15.47
C THR A 133 -1.70 21.23 14.23
N LEU A 134 -1.73 19.92 14.08
CA LEU A 134 -2.55 19.18 13.12
C LEU A 134 -3.24 18.01 13.81
N SER A 135 -4.34 17.53 13.27
CA SER A 135 -4.88 16.24 13.65
C SER A 135 -3.92 15.12 13.21
N MET A 136 -3.96 13.95 13.84
CA MET A 136 -3.21 12.78 13.39
C MET A 136 -3.61 12.38 11.97
N ASP A 137 -4.89 12.56 11.62
CA ASP A 137 -5.40 12.39 10.25
C ASP A 137 -4.67 13.27 9.23
N ASP A 138 -4.60 14.59 9.46
CA ASP A 138 -3.87 15.52 8.60
C ASP A 138 -2.36 15.21 8.55
N CYS A 139 -1.81 14.75 9.67
CA CYS A 139 -0.40 14.31 9.72
C CYS A 139 -0.17 13.11 8.83
N LEU A 140 -1.03 12.07 8.85
CA LEU A 140 -0.93 10.91 7.98
C LEU A 140 -1.05 11.30 6.50
N HIS A 141 -1.96 12.20 6.16
CA HIS A 141 -2.10 12.73 4.81
C HIS A 141 -0.83 13.48 4.34
N ALA A 142 -0.30 14.37 5.19
CA ALA A 142 0.92 15.11 4.88
C ALA A 142 2.16 14.20 4.78
N LEU A 143 2.26 13.19 5.64
CA LEU A 143 3.32 12.19 5.67
C LEU A 143 3.34 11.36 4.38
N LEU A 144 2.20 10.84 3.97
CA LEU A 144 2.10 9.90 2.85
C LEU A 144 2.06 10.61 1.49
N ILE A 145 1.33 11.71 1.35
CA ILE A 145 1.15 12.42 0.07
C ILE A 145 2.34 13.33 -0.23
N ARG A 146 2.76 14.16 0.75
CA ARG A 146 3.83 15.15 0.56
C ARG A 146 5.19 14.64 1.04
N SER A 147 5.21 13.51 1.75
CA SER A 147 6.42 12.97 2.36
C SER A 147 7.07 13.93 3.37
N ALA A 148 6.25 14.69 4.11
CA ALA A 148 6.68 15.76 5.01
C ALA A 148 7.55 15.22 6.15
N ASN A 149 8.78 15.73 6.28
CA ASN A 149 9.76 15.21 7.24
C ASN A 149 9.55 15.76 8.65
N GLU A 150 9.17 17.03 8.80
CA GLU A 150 8.84 17.64 10.08
C GLU A 150 7.59 16.99 10.68
N VAL A 151 6.64 16.60 9.84
CA VAL A 151 5.44 15.89 10.28
C VAL A 151 5.80 14.51 10.83
N ALA A 152 6.72 13.79 10.18
CA ALA A 152 7.19 12.51 10.67
C ALA A 152 7.83 12.62 12.07
N TYR A 153 8.63 13.67 12.31
CA TYR A 153 9.22 13.91 13.63
C TYR A 153 8.17 14.28 14.69
N ALA A 154 7.23 15.15 14.35
CA ALA A 154 6.16 15.53 15.28
C ALA A 154 5.28 14.33 15.65
N MET A 155 4.92 13.48 14.66
CA MET A 155 4.20 12.22 14.90
C MET A 155 5.01 11.28 15.80
N ALA A 156 6.31 11.14 15.53
CA ALA A 156 7.20 10.29 16.33
C ALA A 156 7.31 10.77 17.79
N ALA A 157 7.45 12.07 18.00
CA ALA A 157 7.47 12.66 19.34
C ALA A 157 6.13 12.46 20.07
N HIS A 158 5.00 12.59 19.35
CA HIS A 158 3.66 12.42 19.90
C HIS A 158 3.39 10.96 20.31
N VAL A 159 3.67 9.99 19.43
CA VAL A 159 3.34 8.57 19.63
C VAL A 159 4.38 7.87 20.53
N GLY A 160 5.67 8.15 20.30
CA GLY A 160 6.79 7.50 21.01
C GLY A 160 7.28 8.25 22.25
N GLY A 161 6.70 9.43 22.55
CA GLY A 161 7.17 10.32 23.60
C GLY A 161 8.51 11.01 23.31
N SER A 162 9.28 10.50 22.36
CA SER A 162 10.52 11.07 21.81
C SER A 162 10.83 10.44 20.46
N TRP A 163 11.76 11.01 19.70
CA TRP A 163 12.23 10.43 18.43
C TRP A 163 12.90 9.07 18.65
N ASP A 164 13.75 8.95 19.69
CA ASP A 164 14.42 7.69 20.04
C ASP A 164 13.42 6.63 20.50
N GLY A 165 12.45 7.00 21.36
CA GLY A 165 11.39 6.09 21.78
C GLY A 165 10.55 5.59 20.61
N PHE A 166 10.31 6.43 19.60
CA PHE A 166 9.63 6.00 18.38
C PHE A 166 10.50 5.10 17.51
N ALA A 167 11.82 5.36 17.43
CA ALA A 167 12.76 4.48 16.73
C ALA A 167 12.80 3.08 17.36
N ASP A 168 12.75 2.98 18.69
CA ASP A 168 12.62 1.71 19.40
C ASP A 168 11.32 0.99 19.04
N MET A 169 10.19 1.72 18.98
CA MET A 169 8.92 1.16 18.52
C MET A 169 9.00 0.67 17.07
N MET A 170 9.67 1.42 16.18
CA MET A 170 9.87 1.03 14.77
C MET A 170 10.62 -0.30 14.67
N ASN A 171 11.74 -0.43 15.37
CA ASN A 171 12.56 -1.65 15.34
C ASN A 171 11.82 -2.84 15.94
N LYS A 172 11.11 -2.63 17.05
CA LYS A 172 10.27 -3.66 17.67
C LYS A 172 9.19 -4.14 16.70
N ARG A 173 8.44 -3.20 16.11
CA ARG A 173 7.35 -3.54 15.21
C ARG A 173 7.83 -4.19 13.92
N ALA A 174 8.93 -3.71 13.32
CA ALA A 174 9.56 -4.33 12.18
C ALA A 174 9.90 -5.80 12.46
N LYS A 175 10.51 -6.09 13.61
CA LYS A 175 10.82 -7.46 14.03
C LYS A 175 9.57 -8.33 14.21
N GLU A 176 8.50 -7.80 14.80
CA GLU A 176 7.21 -8.50 14.94
C GLU A 176 6.59 -8.85 13.58
N LEU A 177 6.83 -8.02 12.55
CA LEU A 177 6.38 -8.24 11.19
C LEU A 177 7.28 -9.21 10.39
N GLY A 178 8.37 -9.69 10.99
CA GLY A 178 9.31 -10.62 10.36
C GLY A 178 10.49 -9.96 9.64
N ALA A 179 10.70 -8.66 9.81
CA ALA A 179 11.91 -7.99 9.32
C ALA A 179 13.15 -8.46 10.10
N VAL A 180 14.23 -8.76 9.39
CA VAL A 180 15.45 -9.38 9.96
C VAL A 180 16.72 -8.59 9.65
N ASP A 181 16.70 -7.69 8.68
CA ASP A 181 17.85 -6.96 8.14
C ASP A 181 17.84 -5.47 8.49
N SER A 182 16.77 -4.97 9.13
CA SER A 182 16.52 -3.53 9.32
C SER A 182 17.01 -3.00 10.65
N ASN A 183 17.44 -1.73 10.61
CA ASN A 183 17.62 -0.86 11.77
C ASN A 183 17.11 0.54 11.44
N PHE A 184 16.06 0.97 12.11
CA PHE A 184 15.45 2.28 11.93
C PHE A 184 15.89 3.23 13.06
N VAL A 185 16.48 4.37 12.71
CA VAL A 185 16.97 5.36 13.69
C VAL A 185 16.25 6.72 13.57
N ASN A 186 15.37 6.88 12.58
CA ASN A 186 14.54 8.06 12.43
C ASN A 186 13.21 7.72 11.72
N PRO A 187 12.14 8.56 11.88
CA PRO A 187 10.82 8.26 11.36
C PRO A 187 10.63 8.65 9.87
N ASN A 188 11.59 9.31 9.25
CA ASN A 188 11.39 9.93 7.94
C ASN A 188 12.28 9.37 6.82
N GLY A 189 13.33 8.60 7.17
CA GLY A 189 14.26 8.04 6.19
C GLY A 189 15.32 9.02 5.70
N LEU A 190 15.58 10.09 6.45
CA LEU A 190 16.73 10.96 6.19
C LEU A 190 18.04 10.19 6.39
N PRO A 191 19.12 10.56 5.66
CA PRO A 191 20.36 9.81 5.67
C PRO A 191 20.97 9.68 7.07
N ASN A 192 21.28 8.44 7.44
CA ASN A 192 22.08 8.05 8.59
C ASN A 192 22.70 6.69 8.24
N GLU A 193 23.96 6.47 8.58
CA GLU A 193 24.70 5.25 8.21
C GLU A 193 24.10 3.99 8.85
N GLU A 194 23.47 4.12 10.02
CA GLU A 194 22.80 3.03 10.71
C GLU A 194 21.34 2.84 10.30
N HIS A 195 20.76 3.76 9.49
CA HIS A 195 19.37 3.70 9.03
C HIS A 195 19.26 2.83 7.78
N VAL A 196 19.14 1.54 7.97
CA VAL A 196 19.17 0.55 6.89
C VAL A 196 17.97 -0.38 6.93
N THR A 197 17.65 -0.96 5.77
CA THR A 197 16.60 -1.96 5.57
C THR A 197 16.97 -2.87 4.40
N SER A 198 16.13 -3.88 4.12
CA SER A 198 16.22 -4.71 2.93
C SER A 198 14.91 -4.68 2.13
N ALA A 199 14.95 -5.15 0.88
CA ALA A 199 13.74 -5.28 0.07
C ALA A 199 12.74 -6.27 0.71
N TYR A 200 13.25 -7.35 1.31
CA TYR A 200 12.45 -8.31 2.07
C TYR A 200 11.74 -7.65 3.25
N ASP A 201 12.48 -6.93 4.08
CA ASP A 201 11.91 -6.31 5.29
C ASP A 201 10.85 -5.25 4.95
N LEU A 202 11.11 -4.41 3.94
CA LEU A 202 10.09 -3.45 3.48
C LEU A 202 8.87 -4.14 2.87
N ALA A 203 9.03 -5.32 2.27
CA ALA A 203 7.88 -6.10 1.81
C ALA A 203 7.06 -6.65 2.97
N MET A 204 7.70 -7.12 4.05
CA MET A 204 7.00 -7.56 5.27
C MET A 204 6.26 -6.41 5.95
N ILE A 205 6.89 -5.25 6.08
CA ILE A 205 6.25 -4.02 6.59
C ILE A 205 5.12 -3.59 5.65
N GLY A 206 5.32 -3.68 4.33
CA GLY A 206 4.33 -3.39 3.30
C GLY A 206 3.08 -4.26 3.41
N ARG A 207 3.22 -5.55 3.76
CA ARG A 207 2.07 -6.44 4.01
C ARG A 207 1.13 -5.86 5.07
N ALA A 208 1.67 -5.43 6.20
CA ALA A 208 0.89 -4.82 7.27
C ALA A 208 0.31 -3.45 6.87
N PHE A 209 1.11 -2.60 6.21
CA PHE A 209 0.65 -1.28 5.77
C PHE A 209 -0.49 -1.38 4.74
N PHE A 210 -0.31 -2.18 3.68
CA PHE A 210 -1.28 -2.30 2.60
C PHE A 210 -2.49 -3.18 2.94
N SER A 211 -2.52 -3.85 4.10
CA SER A 211 -3.74 -4.48 4.62
C SER A 211 -4.75 -3.47 5.19
N ILE A 212 -4.34 -2.20 5.39
CA ILE A 212 -5.16 -1.13 5.95
C ILE A 212 -5.66 -0.24 4.82
N ASP A 213 -6.90 -0.44 4.38
CA ASP A 213 -7.50 0.31 3.26
C ASP A 213 -7.47 1.83 3.47
N TYR A 214 -7.59 2.29 4.72
CA TYR A 214 -7.51 3.71 5.05
C TYR A 214 -6.16 4.32 4.64
N LEU A 215 -5.04 3.67 4.98
CA LEU A 215 -3.69 4.13 4.62
C LEU A 215 -3.44 4.03 3.11
N CYS A 216 -3.93 2.97 2.46
CA CYS A 216 -3.90 2.83 1.01
C CYS A 216 -4.60 4.01 0.32
N ASN A 217 -5.83 4.31 0.75
CA ASN A 217 -6.64 5.38 0.19
C ASN A 217 -5.98 6.76 0.30
N ILE A 218 -5.23 7.04 1.38
CA ILE A 218 -4.45 8.29 1.50
C ILE A 218 -3.41 8.36 0.37
N THR A 219 -2.67 7.27 0.11
CA THR A 219 -1.61 7.30 -0.91
C THR A 219 -2.15 7.53 -2.32
N LEU A 220 -3.41 7.16 -2.59
CA LEU A 220 -4.08 7.32 -3.89
C LEU A 220 -4.72 8.69 -4.10
N GLN A 221 -4.87 9.49 -3.05
CA GLN A 221 -5.50 10.82 -3.19
C GLN A 221 -4.72 11.70 -4.16
N PRO A 222 -5.40 12.44 -5.05
CA PRO A 222 -4.74 13.26 -6.06
C PRO A 222 -4.01 14.48 -5.49
N LYS A 223 -4.38 14.91 -4.30
CA LYS A 223 -3.82 16.09 -3.64
C LYS A 223 -3.95 16.02 -2.12
N LEU A 224 -3.01 16.64 -1.44
CA LEU A 224 -3.09 17.02 -0.04
C LEU A 224 -3.85 18.33 0.10
N VAL A 225 -4.75 18.42 1.07
CA VAL A 225 -5.37 19.68 1.51
C VAL A 225 -5.29 19.71 3.04
N VAL A 226 -4.59 20.68 3.59
CA VAL A 226 -4.38 20.84 5.04
C VAL A 226 -4.64 22.27 5.46
N GLU A 227 -5.47 22.43 6.49
CA GLU A 227 -5.72 23.74 7.12
C GLU A 227 -4.62 24.06 8.12
N LYS A 228 -3.94 25.18 7.92
CA LYS A 228 -2.87 25.68 8.80
C LYS A 228 -3.25 27.06 9.33
N PRO A 229 -2.67 27.53 10.45
CA PRO A 229 -2.94 28.85 11.00
C PRO A 229 -2.73 30.01 10.02
N ASN A 230 -1.84 29.85 9.03
CA ASN A 230 -1.55 30.84 7.99
C ASN A 230 -2.33 30.63 6.69
N GLY A 231 -3.29 29.71 6.64
CA GLY A 231 -4.15 29.42 5.49
C GLY A 231 -4.07 27.98 4.99
N THR A 232 -4.95 27.62 4.07
CA THR A 232 -5.05 26.30 3.48
C THR A 232 -3.86 25.98 2.57
N LEU A 233 -3.15 24.87 2.84
CA LEU A 233 -2.17 24.32 1.93
C LEU A 233 -2.85 23.34 0.97
N THR A 234 -2.58 23.46 -0.32
CA THR A 234 -3.00 22.50 -1.33
C THR A 234 -1.79 22.09 -2.18
N GLU A 235 -1.44 20.80 -2.14
CA GLU A 235 -0.30 20.24 -2.87
C GLU A 235 -0.73 19.00 -3.66
N TRP A 236 -0.23 18.86 -4.90
CA TRP A 236 -0.51 17.69 -5.73
C TRP A 236 0.32 16.49 -5.26
N ASN A 237 -0.34 15.33 -5.25
CA ASN A 237 0.34 14.07 -5.04
C ASN A 237 1.26 13.75 -6.22
N GLN A 238 2.54 13.51 -5.94
CA GLN A 238 3.56 13.25 -6.97
C GLN A 238 3.90 11.76 -7.10
N MET A 239 3.14 10.87 -6.45
CA MET A 239 3.34 9.43 -6.59
C MET A 239 3.12 9.02 -8.06
N PRO A 240 4.07 8.28 -8.65
CA PRO A 240 4.06 8.05 -10.10
C PRO A 240 2.99 7.08 -10.57
N LEU A 241 2.64 6.06 -9.76
CA LEU A 241 1.75 4.97 -10.16
C LEU A 241 0.26 5.27 -9.94
N ILE A 242 -0.10 6.29 -9.17
CA ILE A 242 -1.51 6.63 -8.88
C ILE A 242 -2.25 7.10 -10.14
N PRO A 243 -3.59 7.12 -10.16
CA PRO A 243 -4.38 7.47 -11.37
C PRO A 243 -4.03 8.83 -11.98
N THR A 244 -3.52 9.78 -11.20
CA THR A 244 -3.08 11.11 -11.66
C THR A 244 -1.57 11.18 -11.94
N GLY A 245 -0.84 10.12 -11.65
CA GLY A 245 0.61 10.04 -11.81
C GLY A 245 1.06 9.87 -13.26
N LYS A 246 2.35 10.11 -13.51
CA LYS A 246 2.95 10.00 -14.84
C LYS A 246 2.96 8.56 -15.37
N TYR A 247 3.13 7.58 -14.48
CA TYR A 247 3.18 6.14 -14.74
C TYR A 247 1.95 5.43 -14.21
N ALA A 248 0.78 6.09 -14.27
CA ALA A 248 -0.48 5.56 -13.72
C ALA A 248 -0.69 4.08 -14.09
N TYR A 249 -0.82 3.25 -13.06
CA TYR A 249 -1.05 1.81 -13.20
C TYR A 249 -2.46 1.46 -12.74
N GLU A 250 -3.22 0.79 -13.60
CA GLU A 250 -4.67 0.56 -13.42
C GLU A 250 -4.99 -0.19 -12.11
N TYR A 251 -4.09 -1.10 -11.70
CA TYR A 251 -4.31 -2.02 -10.57
C TYR A 251 -3.68 -1.54 -9.26
N VAL A 252 -3.10 -0.32 -9.22
CA VAL A 252 -2.43 0.18 -8.01
C VAL A 252 -3.41 0.31 -6.85
N VAL A 253 -3.02 -0.21 -5.69
CA VAL A 253 -3.73 -0.10 -4.40
C VAL A 253 -3.09 0.97 -3.53
N GLY A 254 -1.79 1.19 -3.66
CA GLY A 254 -1.05 2.21 -2.95
C GLY A 254 0.44 2.17 -3.28
N CYS A 255 1.14 3.27 -3.02
CA CYS A 255 2.59 3.32 -3.18
C CYS A 255 3.22 4.41 -2.33
N LYS A 256 4.51 4.23 -2.03
CA LYS A 256 5.37 5.24 -1.40
C LYS A 256 6.74 5.23 -2.06
N THR A 257 7.19 6.40 -2.49
CA THR A 257 8.53 6.60 -3.06
C THR A 257 9.50 7.19 -2.05
N GLY A 258 10.79 6.96 -2.28
CA GLY A 258 11.88 7.60 -1.57
C GLY A 258 13.02 7.99 -2.50
N TYR A 259 13.76 9.01 -2.11
CA TYR A 259 15.00 9.43 -2.76
C TYR A 259 15.91 10.13 -1.77
N THR A 260 17.15 9.73 -1.76
CA THR A 260 18.31 10.48 -1.26
C THR A 260 19.49 10.21 -2.19
N ASP A 261 20.55 11.02 -2.13
CA ASP A 261 21.72 10.77 -2.97
C ASP A 261 22.41 9.43 -2.67
N SER A 262 22.29 8.93 -1.43
CA SER A 262 22.85 7.65 -1.01
C SER A 262 21.93 6.44 -1.25
N ALA A 263 20.62 6.64 -1.24
CA ALA A 263 19.63 5.57 -1.47
C ALA A 263 19.26 5.42 -2.95
N HIS A 264 19.52 6.44 -3.77
CA HIS A 264 18.90 6.61 -5.07
C HIS A 264 17.37 6.51 -5.00
N ASN A 265 16.70 6.06 -6.05
CA ASN A 265 15.24 5.90 -6.03
C ASN A 265 14.85 4.58 -5.34
N THR A 266 13.87 4.67 -4.46
CA THR A 266 13.26 3.54 -3.78
C THR A 266 11.75 3.61 -3.92
N MET A 267 11.07 2.46 -4.00
CA MET A 267 9.62 2.39 -4.01
C MET A 267 9.12 1.12 -3.32
N VAL A 268 8.08 1.30 -2.51
CA VAL A 268 7.23 0.22 -2.00
C VAL A 268 5.84 0.45 -2.56
N SER A 269 5.25 -0.54 -3.19
CA SER A 269 3.97 -0.41 -3.88
C SER A 269 3.15 -1.69 -3.77
N CYS A 270 1.85 -1.53 -3.89
CA CYS A 270 0.89 -2.62 -3.88
C CYS A 270 -0.05 -2.48 -5.08
N ALA A 271 -0.35 -3.61 -5.72
CA ALA A 271 -1.33 -3.70 -6.79
C ALA A 271 -2.23 -4.93 -6.60
N GLU A 272 -3.48 -4.85 -7.05
CA GLU A 272 -4.43 -5.94 -6.95
C GLU A 272 -5.14 -6.17 -8.28
N LYS A 273 -5.19 -7.44 -8.70
CA LYS A 273 -5.86 -7.87 -9.93
C LYS A 273 -6.46 -9.25 -9.74
N ASN A 274 -7.77 -9.38 -10.03
CA ASN A 274 -8.51 -10.65 -9.95
C ASN A 274 -8.37 -11.35 -8.58
N GLY A 275 -8.38 -10.60 -7.47
CA GLY A 275 -8.28 -11.13 -6.11
C GLY A 275 -6.87 -11.54 -5.68
N MET A 276 -5.85 -11.34 -6.52
CA MET A 276 -4.44 -11.50 -6.14
C MET A 276 -3.84 -10.13 -5.86
N ARG A 277 -3.37 -9.93 -4.62
CA ARG A 277 -2.73 -8.68 -4.17
C ARG A 277 -1.23 -8.89 -4.08
N LEU A 278 -0.48 -8.07 -4.82
CA LEU A 278 0.98 -8.17 -4.91
C LEU A 278 1.63 -6.93 -4.29
N ILE A 279 2.73 -7.15 -3.57
CA ILE A 279 3.59 -6.09 -3.04
C ILE A 279 4.93 -6.16 -3.76
N CYS A 280 5.34 -5.02 -4.29
CA CYS A 280 6.62 -4.84 -4.97
C CYS A 280 7.47 -3.82 -4.22
N VAL A 281 8.73 -4.18 -3.99
CA VAL A 281 9.75 -3.27 -3.45
C VAL A 281 10.92 -3.24 -4.41
N VAL A 282 11.37 -2.03 -4.77
CA VAL A 282 12.60 -1.77 -5.52
C VAL A 282 13.47 -0.79 -4.73
N LEU A 283 14.75 -1.11 -4.56
CA LEU A 283 15.72 -0.32 -3.82
C LEU A 283 16.96 -0.06 -4.66
N ASN A 284 17.56 1.12 -4.45
CA ASN A 284 18.74 1.60 -5.15
C ASN A 284 18.57 1.49 -6.67
N ASP A 285 17.55 2.18 -7.17
CA ASP A 285 17.19 2.20 -8.58
C ASP A 285 17.34 3.63 -9.14
N ASP A 286 17.16 3.80 -10.42
CA ASP A 286 17.29 5.05 -11.14
C ASP A 286 15.94 5.56 -11.69
N ASN A 287 15.77 6.88 -11.72
CA ASN A 287 14.63 7.50 -12.39
C ASN A 287 14.90 7.57 -13.93
N PRO A 288 14.00 7.10 -14.82
CA PRO A 288 12.63 6.66 -14.53
C PRO A 288 12.47 5.16 -14.24
N MET A 289 13.55 4.37 -14.27
CA MET A 289 13.54 2.91 -14.28
C MET A 289 12.75 2.31 -13.11
N TYR A 290 12.87 2.86 -11.88
CA TYR A 290 12.15 2.34 -10.71
C TYR A 290 10.62 2.25 -10.90
N ASN A 291 10.02 3.05 -11.80
CA ASN A 291 8.61 2.95 -12.14
C ASN A 291 8.35 1.81 -13.14
N GLU A 292 9.21 1.70 -14.14
CA GLU A 292 9.12 0.70 -15.21
C GLU A 292 9.37 -0.69 -14.65
N ASP A 293 10.38 -0.83 -13.78
CA ASP A 293 10.73 -2.06 -13.08
C ASP A 293 9.56 -2.53 -12.17
N THR A 294 8.97 -1.62 -11.41
CA THR A 294 7.81 -1.93 -10.55
C THR A 294 6.63 -2.44 -11.37
N ILE A 295 6.30 -1.77 -12.49
CA ILE A 295 5.20 -2.20 -13.37
C ILE A 295 5.53 -3.56 -14.02
N ALA A 296 6.76 -3.75 -14.49
CA ALA A 296 7.20 -5.00 -15.08
C ALA A 296 7.09 -6.18 -14.09
N LEU A 297 7.44 -5.95 -12.83
CA LEU A 297 7.31 -6.95 -11.76
C LEU A 297 5.84 -7.28 -11.46
N PHE A 298 4.94 -6.29 -11.40
CA PHE A 298 3.50 -6.55 -11.25
C PHE A 298 2.94 -7.35 -12.42
N GLU A 299 3.25 -6.96 -13.66
CA GLU A 299 2.81 -7.69 -14.85
C GLU A 299 3.39 -9.12 -14.90
N TYR A 300 4.63 -9.30 -14.46
CA TYR A 300 5.24 -10.63 -14.31
C TYR A 300 4.44 -11.48 -13.32
N GLY A 301 4.12 -10.98 -12.14
CA GLY A 301 3.36 -11.69 -11.13
C GLY A 301 1.96 -12.07 -11.63
N PHE A 302 1.19 -11.10 -12.11
CA PHE A 302 -0.17 -11.34 -12.60
C PHE A 302 -0.24 -12.22 -13.86
N SER A 303 0.79 -12.20 -14.69
CA SER A 303 0.81 -12.98 -15.92
C SER A 303 1.24 -14.42 -15.71
N ASN A 304 2.04 -14.73 -14.72
CA ASN A 304 2.70 -16.03 -14.57
C ASN A 304 2.21 -16.86 -13.39
N PHE A 305 1.48 -16.28 -12.43
CA PHE A 305 1.03 -16.98 -11.23
C PHE A 305 -0.48 -16.98 -11.08
N ASN A 306 -0.97 -17.99 -10.37
CA ASN A 306 -2.36 -18.11 -9.94
C ASN A 306 -2.41 -18.24 -8.41
N LYS A 307 -3.38 -17.57 -7.80
CA LYS A 307 -3.82 -17.81 -6.42
C LYS A 307 -4.87 -18.90 -6.48
N VAL A 308 -4.62 -20.02 -5.80
CA VAL A 308 -5.47 -21.23 -5.83
C VAL A 308 -5.98 -21.53 -4.44
N ASN A 309 -7.29 -21.65 -4.30
CA ASN A 309 -7.90 -22.07 -3.06
C ASN A 309 -7.67 -23.58 -2.87
N VAL A 310 -7.04 -23.95 -1.75
CA VAL A 310 -6.63 -25.33 -1.50
C VAL A 310 -7.83 -26.21 -1.15
N SER A 311 -8.76 -25.71 -0.34
CA SER A 311 -9.92 -26.49 0.13
C SER A 311 -10.84 -26.96 -1.00
N GLN A 312 -10.77 -26.31 -2.18
CA GLN A 312 -11.58 -26.68 -3.35
C GLN A 312 -10.89 -27.66 -4.30
N THR A 313 -9.58 -27.83 -4.18
CA THR A 313 -8.76 -28.55 -5.16
C THR A 313 -7.91 -29.66 -4.58
N GLU A 314 -7.66 -29.64 -3.27
CA GLU A 314 -6.87 -30.65 -2.58
C GLU A 314 -7.72 -31.89 -2.26
N THR A 315 -7.28 -33.05 -2.73
CA THR A 315 -7.97 -34.32 -2.48
C THR A 315 -7.27 -35.20 -1.46
N LYS A 316 -5.97 -34.97 -1.18
CA LYS A 316 -5.17 -35.77 -0.24
C LYS A 316 -5.61 -35.58 1.21
N TYR A 317 -6.05 -34.36 1.54
CA TYR A 317 -6.52 -33.98 2.87
C TYR A 317 -8.04 -33.74 2.87
N ASP A 318 -8.75 -34.21 1.83
CA ASP A 318 -10.19 -34.18 1.77
C ASP A 318 -10.72 -35.24 2.73
N ILE A 319 -11.34 -34.77 3.79
CA ILE A 319 -11.81 -35.57 4.92
C ILE A 319 -12.96 -36.46 4.49
N ASP A 320 -13.69 -36.09 3.47
CA ASP A 320 -14.79 -36.94 2.91
C ASP A 320 -14.27 -38.27 2.35
N ASN A 321 -12.97 -38.36 2.03
CA ASN A 321 -12.35 -39.58 1.48
C ASN A 321 -11.53 -40.39 2.51
N ILE A 322 -11.28 -39.86 3.73
CA ILE A 322 -10.43 -40.50 4.72
C ILE A 322 -11.33 -40.98 5.86
N GLY A 323 -11.89 -42.21 5.76
CA GLY A 323 -12.67 -42.85 6.82
C GLY A 323 -11.99 -43.01 8.19
N PHE A 324 -10.79 -42.43 8.36
CA PHE A 324 -10.04 -42.38 9.60
C PHE A 324 -10.48 -41.25 10.56
N PHE A 325 -11.11 -40.20 10.03
CA PHE A 325 -11.56 -39.05 10.82
C PHE A 325 -13.05 -39.05 11.14
N TYR A 326 -13.79 -40.06 10.65
CA TYR A 326 -15.17 -40.26 11.04
C TYR A 326 -15.22 -41.08 12.31
N ASP A 327 -16.08 -40.69 13.24
CA ASP A 327 -16.44 -41.54 14.35
C ASP A 327 -17.20 -42.76 13.79
N ASN A 328 -16.50 -43.91 13.70
CA ASN A 328 -17.08 -45.18 13.23
C ASN A 328 -18.27 -45.66 14.07
N ALA A 329 -18.67 -44.93 15.11
CA ALA A 329 -19.82 -45.20 15.94
C ALA A 329 -21.14 -44.62 15.39
N ASP A 330 -21.09 -43.79 14.33
CA ASP A 330 -22.32 -43.26 13.73
C ASP A 330 -22.93 -44.26 12.73
N ILE A 331 -23.73 -45.16 13.27
CA ILE A 331 -24.46 -46.20 12.52
C ILE A 331 -25.53 -45.59 11.60
N PHE A 332 -25.80 -44.28 11.67
CA PHE A 332 -26.87 -43.63 10.92
C PHE A 332 -26.35 -42.71 9.79
N GLY A 333 -25.02 -42.61 9.59
CA GLY A 333 -24.43 -41.89 8.45
C GLY A 333 -24.50 -40.34 8.55
N GLU A 334 -24.72 -39.79 9.74
CA GLU A 334 -24.73 -38.35 10.00
C GLU A 334 -23.40 -37.85 10.57
N ALA A 335 -22.30 -38.63 10.44
CA ALA A 335 -20.97 -38.24 10.91
C ALA A 335 -20.50 -36.95 10.20
N GLN A 336 -20.27 -35.90 10.97
CA GLN A 336 -19.70 -34.65 10.48
C GLN A 336 -18.18 -34.75 10.59
N PRO A 337 -17.42 -34.24 9.61
CA PRO A 337 -15.97 -34.22 9.71
C PRO A 337 -15.52 -33.40 10.92
N ILE A 338 -14.58 -33.93 11.70
CA ILE A 338 -14.03 -33.27 12.89
C ILE A 338 -13.02 -32.19 12.48
N LEU A 339 -12.40 -32.35 11.33
CA LEU A 339 -11.39 -31.43 10.78
C LEU A 339 -11.81 -31.00 9.37
N SER A 340 -11.48 -29.75 9.01
CA SER A 340 -11.61 -29.24 7.63
C SER A 340 -10.47 -28.29 7.29
N LEU A 341 -10.06 -28.30 6.02
CA LEU A 341 -9.18 -27.23 5.52
C LEU A 341 -9.91 -25.90 5.58
N ASN A 342 -9.20 -24.86 6.00
CA ASN A 342 -9.76 -23.51 5.98
C ASN A 342 -10.16 -23.12 4.56
N LYS A 343 -11.38 -22.61 4.40
CA LYS A 343 -11.99 -22.33 3.09
C LYS A 343 -11.41 -21.09 2.41
N ASP A 344 -10.78 -20.21 3.18
CA ASP A 344 -10.24 -18.94 2.69
C ASP A 344 -8.74 -19.04 2.37
N ASP A 345 -8.05 -20.08 2.87
CA ASP A 345 -6.62 -20.25 2.66
C ASP A 345 -6.28 -20.65 1.23
N CYS A 346 -5.22 -20.03 0.71
CA CYS A 346 -4.79 -20.16 -0.66
C CYS A 346 -3.27 -20.46 -0.73
N VAL A 347 -2.86 -20.99 -1.87
CA VAL A 347 -1.46 -21.06 -2.30
C VAL A 347 -1.27 -20.26 -3.59
N VAL A 348 -0.05 -19.76 -3.82
CA VAL A 348 0.29 -19.05 -5.06
C VAL A 348 1.33 -19.82 -5.83
N ILE A 349 0.95 -20.32 -7.00
CA ILE A 349 1.77 -21.22 -7.82
C ILE A 349 1.93 -20.70 -9.24
N PRO A 350 3.01 -21.10 -9.95
CA PRO A 350 3.12 -20.86 -11.38
C PRO A 350 1.89 -21.38 -12.14
N LYS A 351 1.44 -20.66 -13.18
CA LYS A 351 0.30 -21.09 -14.02
C LYS A 351 0.52 -22.44 -14.72
N SER A 352 1.78 -22.85 -14.84
CA SER A 352 2.19 -24.14 -15.40
C SER A 352 2.10 -25.31 -14.40
N ALA A 353 1.87 -25.03 -13.10
CA ALA A 353 1.80 -26.01 -12.03
C ALA A 353 0.38 -26.20 -11.50
N GLY A 354 0.12 -27.39 -10.94
CA GLY A 354 -1.10 -27.73 -10.22
C GLY A 354 -0.81 -28.10 -8.76
N ILE A 355 -1.87 -28.25 -7.95
CA ILE A 355 -1.76 -28.70 -6.54
C ILE A 355 -1.04 -30.05 -6.44
N SER A 356 -1.22 -30.94 -7.44
CA SER A 356 -0.51 -32.24 -7.50
C SER A 356 0.98 -32.16 -7.63
N ASP A 357 1.53 -31.01 -8.06
CA ASP A 357 2.98 -30.80 -8.20
C ASP A 357 3.63 -30.30 -6.90
N LEU A 358 2.81 -30.04 -5.87
CA LEU A 358 3.27 -29.54 -4.58
C LEU A 358 3.67 -30.68 -3.64
N THR A 359 4.66 -30.42 -2.82
CA THR A 359 4.95 -31.19 -1.61
C THR A 359 4.32 -30.48 -0.42
N SER A 360 3.84 -31.24 0.57
CA SER A 360 3.22 -30.69 1.76
C SER A 360 3.88 -31.18 3.03
N LYS A 361 4.00 -30.29 4.02
CA LYS A 361 4.50 -30.57 5.37
C LYS A 361 3.44 -30.16 6.39
N ILE A 362 3.14 -31.05 7.32
CA ILE A 362 2.16 -30.78 8.40
C ILE A 362 2.93 -30.43 9.66
N SER A 363 2.54 -29.33 10.31
CA SER A 363 2.97 -28.93 11.65
C SER A 363 1.78 -28.95 12.58
N TYR A 364 1.94 -29.58 13.75
CA TYR A 364 0.96 -29.60 14.84
C TYR A 364 1.28 -28.58 15.92
N ASP A 365 2.32 -27.77 15.72
CA ASP A 365 2.70 -26.67 16.60
C ASP A 365 1.85 -25.44 16.22
N VAL A 366 0.70 -25.33 16.86
CA VAL A 366 -0.32 -24.30 16.59
C VAL A 366 -0.78 -23.67 17.90
N ASP A 367 -0.78 -22.35 17.95
CA ASP A 367 -1.18 -21.56 19.12
C ASP A 367 -2.60 -20.96 19.00
N VAL A 368 -3.29 -21.20 17.87
CA VAL A 368 -4.61 -20.61 17.60
C VAL A 368 -5.71 -21.57 18.07
N PRO A 369 -6.60 -21.15 18.99
CA PRO A 369 -7.73 -21.99 19.41
C PRO A 369 -8.64 -22.36 18.25
N GLY A 370 -8.90 -23.67 18.10
CA GLY A 370 -9.72 -24.20 17.01
C GLY A 370 -8.96 -24.64 15.77
N GLN A 371 -7.64 -24.39 15.72
CA GLN A 371 -6.74 -24.89 14.69
C GLN A 371 -6.11 -26.20 15.16
N ALA A 372 -6.10 -27.22 14.33
CA ALA A 372 -5.53 -28.54 14.63
C ALA A 372 -4.11 -28.72 14.10
N ALA A 373 -3.82 -28.14 12.94
CA ALA A 373 -2.52 -28.20 12.28
C ALA A 373 -2.38 -27.09 11.24
N LEU A 374 -1.14 -26.85 10.80
CA LEU A 374 -0.79 -26.05 9.64
C LEU A 374 -0.18 -26.95 8.57
N ILE A 375 -0.62 -26.81 7.33
CA ILE A 375 -0.09 -27.52 6.17
C ILE A 375 0.63 -26.52 5.28
N THR A 376 1.96 -26.59 5.27
CA THR A 376 2.79 -25.75 4.39
C THR A 376 3.00 -26.47 3.07
N TYR A 377 2.67 -25.78 1.97
CA TYR A 377 2.86 -26.27 0.61
C TYR A 377 4.13 -25.69 0.00
N GLU A 378 4.89 -26.56 -0.66
CA GLU A 378 6.14 -26.17 -1.33
C GLU A 378 6.11 -26.61 -2.80
N PHE A 379 6.53 -25.71 -3.69
CA PHE A 379 6.84 -26.01 -5.11
C PHE A 379 8.34 -25.97 -5.32
N ASN A 380 8.95 -27.12 -5.59
CA ASN A 380 10.41 -27.26 -5.77
C ASN A 380 11.25 -26.58 -4.67
N GLY A 381 10.81 -26.71 -3.41
CA GLY A 381 11.48 -26.17 -2.23
C GLY A 381 11.13 -24.72 -1.88
N VAL A 382 10.26 -24.07 -2.65
CA VAL A 382 9.75 -22.74 -2.35
C VAL A 382 8.40 -22.85 -1.62
N ASN A 383 8.26 -22.18 -0.48
CA ASN A 383 6.98 -22.07 0.21
C ASN A 383 6.02 -21.24 -0.64
N VAL A 384 4.90 -21.85 -1.05
CA VAL A 384 3.87 -21.23 -1.89
C VAL A 384 2.59 -20.93 -1.13
N GLY A 385 2.55 -21.20 0.16
CA GLY A 385 1.46 -20.89 1.07
C GLY A 385 1.31 -21.91 2.19
N THR A 386 0.63 -21.50 3.24
CA THR A 386 0.30 -22.35 4.41
C THR A 386 -1.19 -22.31 4.61
N VAL A 387 -1.79 -23.48 4.84
CA VAL A 387 -3.22 -23.69 4.98
C VAL A 387 -3.50 -24.23 6.37
N SER A 388 -4.51 -23.70 7.02
CA SER A 388 -4.98 -24.14 8.33
C SER A 388 -5.89 -25.35 8.21
N LEU A 389 -5.69 -26.31 9.09
CA LEU A 389 -6.59 -27.43 9.32
C LEU A 389 -7.36 -27.15 10.61
N ASP A 390 -8.65 -26.80 10.47
CA ASP A 390 -9.47 -26.32 11.57
C ASP A 390 -10.38 -27.42 12.15
N LEU A 391 -10.63 -27.33 13.47
CA LEU A 391 -11.60 -28.19 14.16
C LEU A 391 -13.02 -27.73 13.81
N VAL A 392 -13.76 -28.54 13.11
CA VAL A 392 -15.18 -28.29 12.87
C VAL A 392 -15.96 -28.58 14.16
N LYS A 393 -16.71 -27.61 14.67
CA LYS A 393 -17.59 -27.82 15.81
C LYS A 393 -18.65 -28.84 15.41
N THR A 394 -18.59 -30.07 15.97
CA THR A 394 -19.68 -31.01 15.86
C THR A 394 -20.94 -30.39 16.45
N VAL A 395 -22.01 -30.33 15.68
CA VAL A 395 -23.34 -30.14 16.24
C VAL A 395 -23.55 -31.35 17.15
N LYS A 396 -23.66 -31.15 18.47
CA LYS A 396 -24.03 -32.20 19.39
C LYS A 396 -25.35 -32.74 18.88
N SER A 397 -25.36 -33.96 18.31
CA SER A 397 -26.57 -34.71 18.13
C SER A 397 -27.20 -34.84 19.52
N GLY A 398 -28.48 -34.50 19.66
CA GLY A 398 -29.16 -34.37 20.94
C GLY A 398 -29.43 -35.69 21.67
N TYR A 399 -28.48 -36.61 21.69
CA TYR A 399 -28.50 -37.78 22.53
C TYR A 399 -27.72 -37.49 23.81
N SER A 400 -28.44 -36.99 24.84
CA SER A 400 -28.02 -37.15 26.21
C SER A 400 -28.30 -38.57 26.65
N PHE A 401 -27.30 -39.36 26.97
CA PHE A 401 -27.50 -40.56 27.79
C PHE A 401 -28.02 -40.06 29.13
N GLU A 402 -29.30 -40.25 29.38
CA GLU A 402 -29.85 -40.17 30.74
C GLU A 402 -29.13 -41.21 31.58
N SER A 403 -28.25 -40.78 32.48
CA SER A 403 -27.79 -41.63 33.57
C SER A 403 -29.02 -41.99 34.43
N GLU A 404 -29.30 -43.28 34.61
CA GLU A 404 -30.31 -43.77 35.55
C GLU A 404 -30.06 -43.16 36.94
N GLU A 405 -30.90 -42.19 37.30
CA GLU A 405 -30.96 -41.69 38.68
C GLU A 405 -31.61 -42.72 39.58
N LYS A 406 -30.93 -43.04 40.67
CA LYS A 406 -31.50 -43.75 41.81
C LYS A 406 -32.72 -43.00 42.36
N PRO A 407 -33.77 -43.74 42.85
CA PRO A 407 -34.98 -43.09 43.37
C PRO A 407 -34.66 -42.21 44.60
N ALA A 408 -35.01 -40.93 44.52
CA ALA A 408 -34.96 -40.01 45.62
C ALA A 408 -36.28 -39.95 46.39
N GLU A 409 -36.19 -39.76 47.66
CA GLU A 409 -37.28 -39.59 48.66
C GLU A 409 -38.21 -38.41 48.32
N PRO A 410 -39.49 -38.46 48.79
CA PRO A 410 -40.47 -37.43 48.38
C PRO A 410 -40.30 -36.12 49.12
N ALA A 411 -40.12 -35.06 48.36
CA ALA A 411 -40.04 -33.68 48.80
C ALA A 411 -41.36 -32.93 48.59
N ALA A 412 -41.52 -31.95 49.42
CA ALA A 412 -42.72 -31.17 49.72
C ALA A 412 -43.24 -30.29 48.55
N THR A 413 -44.53 -30.03 48.62
CA THR A 413 -45.45 -29.17 47.88
C THR A 413 -44.88 -27.96 47.18
N ALA A 414 -45.21 -27.88 45.87
CA ALA A 414 -44.86 -26.80 44.95
C ALA A 414 -45.94 -25.70 44.91
N ALA A 415 -45.49 -24.44 44.80
CA ALA A 415 -46.29 -23.29 44.48
C ALA A 415 -46.56 -23.18 42.94
N PRO A 416 -47.61 -22.47 42.50
CA PRO A 416 -48.10 -22.55 41.13
C PRO A 416 -47.22 -21.82 40.13
N LYS A 417 -47.02 -22.42 38.94
CA LYS A 417 -46.31 -21.87 37.80
C LYS A 417 -47.11 -20.77 37.10
N GLU A 418 -46.50 -19.65 36.84
CA GLU A 418 -46.95 -18.61 35.89
C GLU A 418 -46.96 -19.16 34.44
N PRO A 419 -47.89 -18.70 33.57
CA PRO A 419 -48.03 -19.24 32.21
C PRO A 419 -46.91 -18.72 31.27
N GLU A 420 -46.36 -19.64 30.49
CA GLU A 420 -45.40 -19.36 29.40
C GLU A 420 -45.93 -18.37 28.36
N LYS A 421 -45.23 -17.26 28.18
CA LYS A 421 -45.48 -16.30 27.08
C LYS A 421 -45.01 -16.89 25.76
N LYS A 422 -45.94 -17.17 24.87
CA LYS A 422 -45.70 -17.52 23.46
C LYS A 422 -44.90 -16.41 22.80
N LYS A 423 -43.73 -16.76 22.20
CA LYS A 423 -42.94 -15.85 21.35
C LYS A 423 -43.73 -15.53 20.08
N THR A 424 -44.20 -14.31 19.95
CA THR A 424 -44.69 -13.74 18.68
C THR A 424 -43.54 -13.41 17.75
N PRO A 425 -43.69 -13.56 16.42
CA PRO A 425 -42.64 -13.21 15.47
C PRO A 425 -42.37 -11.71 15.53
N ALA A 426 -41.09 -11.34 15.45
CA ALA A 426 -40.63 -9.94 15.46
C ALA A 426 -41.12 -9.24 14.19
N PHE A 427 -42.19 -8.45 14.29
CA PHE A 427 -42.55 -7.47 13.28
C PHE A 427 -41.63 -6.26 13.40
N LEU A 428 -40.99 -5.89 12.28
CA LEU A 428 -40.18 -4.71 12.18
C LEU A 428 -41.08 -3.46 12.34
N PHE A 429 -41.14 -2.88 13.54
CA PHE A 429 -41.86 -1.63 13.75
C PHE A 429 -41.03 -0.49 13.13
N ILE A 430 -41.43 -0.07 11.93
CA ILE A 430 -40.92 1.18 11.33
C ILE A 430 -41.47 2.32 12.20
N ASN A 431 -40.59 3.02 12.89
CA ASN A 431 -40.92 4.12 13.73
C ASN A 431 -41.39 5.32 12.85
N LEU A 432 -42.69 5.53 12.80
CA LEU A 432 -43.35 6.56 11.96
C LEU A 432 -42.81 7.98 12.26
N LYS A 433 -42.36 8.25 13.51
CA LYS A 433 -41.71 9.50 13.89
C LYS A 433 -40.33 9.66 13.20
N LEU A 434 -39.54 8.55 13.08
CA LEU A 434 -38.26 8.59 12.37
C LEU A 434 -38.45 8.86 10.89
N LEU A 435 -39.46 8.25 10.26
CA LEU A 435 -39.80 8.47 8.85
C LEU A 435 -40.22 9.90 8.59
N LYS A 436 -41.00 10.51 9.49
CA LYS A 436 -41.43 11.90 9.41
C LYS A 436 -40.25 12.88 9.54
N ASN A 437 -39.31 12.62 10.43
CA ASN A 437 -38.11 13.42 10.59
C ASN A 437 -37.18 13.34 9.38
N VAL A 438 -36.97 12.12 8.81
CA VAL A 438 -36.21 11.94 7.57
C VAL A 438 -36.86 12.68 6.40
N ALA A 439 -38.17 12.63 6.25
CA ALA A 439 -38.88 13.36 5.20
C ALA A 439 -38.74 14.90 5.33
N ILE A 440 -38.73 15.42 6.56
CA ILE A 440 -38.50 16.86 6.81
C ILE A 440 -37.05 17.25 6.44
N ILE A 441 -36.07 16.45 6.80
CA ILE A 441 -34.65 16.70 6.46
C ILE A 441 -34.44 16.68 4.95
N VAL A 442 -35.01 15.71 4.24
CA VAL A 442 -34.94 15.62 2.77
C VAL A 442 -35.62 16.87 2.12
N GLY A 443 -36.75 17.32 2.67
CA GLY A 443 -37.43 18.55 2.21
C GLY A 443 -36.54 19.80 2.40
N ILE A 444 -35.88 19.95 3.54
CA ILE A 444 -34.98 21.07 3.81
C ILE A 444 -33.78 21.06 2.85
N VAL A 445 -33.16 19.89 2.60
CA VAL A 445 -32.05 19.77 1.66
C VAL A 445 -32.50 20.14 0.24
N ALA A 446 -33.67 19.71 -0.19
CA ALA A 446 -34.22 20.06 -1.50
C ALA A 446 -34.45 21.57 -1.66
N VAL A 447 -34.98 22.25 -0.62
CA VAL A 447 -35.15 23.71 -0.61
C VAL A 447 -33.81 24.44 -0.68
N ILE A 448 -32.81 24.01 0.09
CA ILE A 448 -31.46 24.60 0.05
C ILE A 448 -30.84 24.44 -1.33
N ALA A 449 -30.94 23.25 -1.94
CA ALA A 449 -30.43 22.97 -3.28
C ALA A 449 -31.16 23.85 -4.34
N PHE A 450 -32.47 24.03 -4.21
CA PHE A 450 -33.26 24.91 -5.10
C PHE A 450 -32.86 26.37 -4.96
N VAL A 451 -32.70 26.87 -3.74
CA VAL A 451 -32.24 28.25 -3.48
C VAL A 451 -30.81 28.46 -4.03
N PHE A 452 -29.91 27.50 -3.84
CA PHE A 452 -28.55 27.57 -4.39
C PHE A 452 -28.57 27.62 -5.93
N PHE A 453 -29.39 26.78 -6.55
CA PHE A 453 -29.53 26.73 -8.01
C PHE A 453 -30.15 28.06 -8.54
N PHE A 454 -31.14 28.60 -7.85
CA PHE A 454 -31.78 29.88 -8.19
C PHE A 454 -30.80 31.06 -8.06
N ILE A 455 -30.01 31.11 -6.99
CA ILE A 455 -28.96 32.11 -6.79
C ILE A 455 -27.92 32.02 -7.91
N ARG A 456 -27.48 30.79 -8.29
CA ARG A 456 -26.53 30.59 -9.35
C ARG A 456 -27.01 30.99 -10.74
N GLN A 457 -28.30 30.88 -11.01
CA GLN A 457 -28.92 31.32 -12.28
C GLN A 457 -29.18 32.82 -12.38
N ASN A 458 -29.46 33.48 -11.24
CA ASN A 458 -29.96 34.88 -11.26
C ASN A 458 -28.97 35.92 -10.74
N ILE A 459 -27.82 35.54 -10.18
CA ILE A 459 -26.82 36.48 -9.69
C ILE A 459 -25.59 36.50 -10.60
N HIS A 460 -25.60 37.38 -11.60
CA HIS A 460 -24.38 37.83 -12.27
C HIS A 460 -23.66 38.82 -11.36
N PHE A 461 -22.65 38.36 -10.61
CA PHE A 461 -21.77 39.25 -9.86
C PHE A 461 -20.85 39.99 -10.80
N SER A 462 -21.20 41.23 -11.10
CA SER A 462 -20.33 42.19 -11.80
C SER A 462 -19.36 42.83 -10.77
N PHE A 463 -18.19 42.29 -10.60
CA PHE A 463 -17.14 42.95 -9.82
C PHE A 463 -16.36 43.89 -10.74
N SER A 464 -16.75 45.17 -10.75
CA SER A 464 -15.92 46.22 -11.33
C SER A 464 -14.95 46.75 -10.28
N SER A 465 -13.75 46.23 -10.24
CA SER A 465 -12.63 46.88 -9.59
C SER A 465 -11.67 47.36 -10.68
N GLY A 466 -11.61 48.70 -10.81
CA GLY A 466 -10.62 49.36 -11.66
C GLY A 466 -9.21 49.09 -11.16
N LEU A 467 -8.43 48.37 -11.92
CA LEU A 467 -6.96 48.33 -11.79
C LEU A 467 -6.31 48.30 -13.17
N ARG A 468 -5.40 49.20 -13.35
CA ARG A 468 -4.47 49.50 -14.45
C ARG A 468 -4.24 48.33 -15.43
N LYS A 469 -4.53 48.57 -16.70
CA LYS A 469 -4.07 47.79 -17.86
C LYS A 469 -2.58 47.67 -17.85
N SER A 470 -2.05 46.48 -17.57
CA SER A 470 -0.68 46.06 -17.79
C SER A 470 -0.59 45.27 -19.09
N ARG A 471 0.48 45.46 -19.84
CA ARG A 471 0.81 44.84 -21.15
C ARG A 471 0.89 43.30 -21.19
N ASN A 472 0.53 42.60 -20.12
CA ASN A 472 0.66 41.14 -20.02
C ASN A 472 -0.55 40.34 -20.58
N HIS A 473 -1.59 40.98 -21.11
CA HIS A 473 -2.78 40.30 -21.57
C HIS A 473 -2.61 39.49 -22.87
N GLU A 474 -1.63 39.87 -23.68
CA GLU A 474 -1.39 39.20 -24.98
C GLU A 474 -0.58 37.90 -24.83
N TYR A 475 0.37 37.87 -23.88
CA TYR A 475 1.13 36.67 -23.55
C TYR A 475 0.24 35.60 -22.86
N ALA A 476 -0.63 36.00 -21.97
CA ALA A 476 -1.56 35.08 -21.29
C ALA A 476 -2.56 34.43 -22.26
N LYS A 477 -3.03 35.19 -23.25
CA LYS A 477 -3.95 34.67 -24.29
C LYS A 477 -3.27 33.67 -25.25
N LYS A 478 -1.98 33.90 -25.59
CA LYS A 478 -1.21 32.97 -26.43
C LYS A 478 -0.85 31.67 -25.66
N SER A 479 -0.49 31.76 -24.38
CA SER A 479 -0.20 30.57 -23.57
C SER A 479 -1.44 29.71 -23.29
N LEU A 480 -2.61 30.34 -23.08
CA LEU A 480 -3.88 29.61 -22.91
C LEU A 480 -4.34 28.89 -24.18
N LYS A 481 -4.09 29.51 -25.36
CA LYS A 481 -4.41 28.89 -26.66
C LYS A 481 -3.51 27.68 -26.94
N ALA A 482 -2.21 27.79 -26.69
CA ALA A 482 -1.24 26.71 -26.83
C ALA A 482 -1.54 25.55 -25.84
N SER A 483 -1.91 25.87 -24.60
CA SER A 483 -2.29 24.88 -23.60
C SER A 483 -3.56 24.10 -23.99
N ASN A 484 -4.56 24.78 -24.56
CA ASN A 484 -5.79 24.14 -25.03
C ASN A 484 -5.60 23.27 -26.27
N GLU A 485 -4.67 23.61 -27.18
CA GLU A 485 -4.30 22.78 -28.31
C GLU A 485 -3.59 21.49 -27.84
N ILE A 486 -2.63 21.59 -26.91
CA ILE A 486 -1.97 20.42 -26.31
C ILE A 486 -2.96 19.49 -25.60
N ILE A 487 -3.93 20.05 -24.90
CA ILE A 487 -5.00 19.26 -24.23
C ILE A 487 -5.87 18.55 -25.28
N LYS A 488 -6.15 19.20 -26.41
CA LYS A 488 -6.95 18.62 -27.49
C LYS A 488 -6.22 17.48 -28.19
N GLU A 489 -4.94 17.66 -28.46
CA GLU A 489 -4.07 16.60 -29.03
C GLU A 489 -3.92 15.40 -28.10
N ARG A 490 -3.71 15.63 -26.79
CA ARG A 490 -3.66 14.56 -25.79
C ARG A 490 -4.98 13.77 -25.71
N LYS A 491 -6.14 14.46 -25.75
CA LYS A 491 -7.45 13.79 -25.78
C LYS A 491 -7.67 12.99 -27.07
N ALA A 492 -7.14 13.43 -28.20
CA ALA A 492 -7.20 12.69 -29.45
C ALA A 492 -6.32 11.44 -29.41
N ALA A 493 -5.08 11.56 -28.90
CA ALA A 493 -4.15 10.44 -28.73
C ALA A 493 -4.72 9.36 -27.78
N ILE A 494 -5.35 9.76 -26.67
CA ILE A 494 -6.00 8.82 -25.74
C ILE A 494 -7.18 8.10 -26.40
N ARG A 495 -7.98 8.80 -27.24
CA ARG A 495 -9.10 8.18 -27.98
C ARG A 495 -8.58 7.16 -29.00
N GLU A 496 -7.49 7.46 -29.68
CA GLU A 496 -6.89 6.58 -30.66
C GLU A 496 -6.23 5.35 -29.99
N ALA A 497 -5.56 5.53 -28.87
CA ALA A 497 -5.03 4.43 -28.06
C ALA A 497 -6.14 3.49 -27.55
N LYS A 498 -7.27 4.05 -27.05
CA LYS A 498 -8.45 3.26 -26.67
C LYS A 498 -9.09 2.51 -27.83
N LYS A 499 -9.05 3.09 -29.05
CA LYS A 499 -9.56 2.43 -30.27
C LYS A 499 -8.69 1.26 -30.67
N ARG A 500 -7.35 1.44 -30.69
CA ARG A 500 -6.36 0.37 -30.95
C ARG A 500 -6.42 -0.75 -29.92
N TYR A 501 -6.64 -0.41 -28.64
CA TYR A 501 -6.84 -1.39 -27.58
C TYR A 501 -8.10 -2.24 -27.83
N LYS A 502 -9.26 -1.61 -28.14
CA LYS A 502 -10.50 -2.33 -28.48
C LYS A 502 -10.39 -3.20 -29.73
N GLU A 503 -9.65 -2.76 -30.74
CA GLU A 503 -9.43 -3.53 -31.97
C GLU A 503 -8.52 -4.75 -31.76
N ARG A 504 -7.55 -4.66 -30.83
CA ARG A 504 -6.68 -5.78 -30.45
C ARG A 504 -7.45 -6.89 -29.71
N PHE A 505 -8.45 -6.53 -28.90
CA PHE A 505 -9.30 -7.50 -28.19
C PHE A 505 -10.43 -8.09 -29.05
N LYS A 506 -10.78 -7.50 -30.18
CA LYS A 506 -11.76 -8.09 -31.14
C LYS A 506 -11.13 -9.13 -32.06
N ARG A 507 -9.82 -9.26 -32.09
CA ARG A 507 -9.08 -10.23 -32.95
C ARG A 507 -8.51 -11.43 -32.14
N ARG A 508 -8.87 -11.56 -30.89
CA ARG A 508 -8.72 -12.75 -30.06
C ARG A 508 -10.10 -13.27 -29.65
#